data_8580fd04b93d629e7246ff4a63631252
#
_entry.id   8580fd04b93d629e7246ff4a63631252
#
_cell.length_a   1.000
_cell.length_b   1.000
_cell.length_c   1.000
_cell.angle_alpha   90.00
_cell.angle_beta   90.00
_cell.angle_gamma   90.00
#
_symmetry.space_group_name_H-M   'P 1'
#
loop_
_entity.id
_entity.type
_entity.pdbx_description
1 polymer ?
#
loop_
_entity_poly.entity_id
_entity_poly.type
_entity_poly.pdbx_seq_one_letter_code
_entity_poly.pdbx_strand_id
1 'polypeptide(L)'
;MVLRLDPRFPLLWRTPQSLQFGTDRPRVVLEAVSHADELVIAALVAGVSRSGAEMIGRSAGLLDGACDTLIRALDPALEHPALELPALEHPAPPQAPATAVVIGTGETAELVKRLLIESGMAVLADEPDASPEIAVIVAHYVIEPEVHGRWLRRDIPHLAVVFGDEVVRVGPIIRPGAGPCLYCLELHRTDSDPSWPAIASQLWHRRSGIESSLVAAEVAATVARLVLARRIVHRIEPLTTIEIDAGSGERMLREWGSHPECGCASLTA
;
A
#
# COMPACT_ATOMS: atom_id res chain seq x y z
N MET A 1 -1.56 -11.08 -28.04
CA MET A 1 -1.67 -11.06 -26.57
C MET A 1 -1.72 -12.51 -26.09
N VAL A 2 -0.88 -12.86 -25.14
CA VAL A 2 -0.87 -14.19 -24.50
C VAL A 2 -1.82 -14.13 -23.32
N LEU A 3 -2.71 -15.11 -23.20
CA LEU A 3 -3.58 -15.33 -22.05
C LEU A 3 -2.89 -16.36 -21.14
N ARG A 4 -2.84 -16.10 -19.87
CA ARG A 4 -2.30 -17.00 -18.86
C ARG A 4 -3.14 -16.94 -17.60
N LEU A 5 -3.34 -18.09 -16.97
CA LEU A 5 -3.95 -18.15 -15.64
C LEU A 5 -2.95 -17.65 -14.59
N ASP A 6 -3.43 -16.84 -13.67
CA ASP A 6 -2.62 -16.27 -12.60
C ASP A 6 -2.20 -17.37 -11.61
N PRO A 7 -0.90 -17.66 -11.46
CA PRO A 7 -0.41 -18.73 -10.59
C PRO A 7 -0.72 -18.50 -9.10
N ARG A 8 -1.09 -17.28 -8.72
CA ARG A 8 -1.54 -16.97 -7.35
C ARG A 8 -2.87 -17.62 -7.00
N PHE A 9 -3.67 -18.00 -8.00
CA PHE A 9 -4.96 -18.68 -7.82
C PHE A 9 -4.82 -20.14 -8.20
N PRO A 10 -4.50 -21.04 -7.27
CA PRO A 10 -4.37 -22.47 -7.58
C PRO A 10 -5.65 -23.02 -8.17
N LEU A 11 -5.50 -23.87 -9.20
CA LEU A 11 -6.59 -24.66 -9.79
C LEU A 11 -6.87 -25.85 -8.86
N LEU A 12 -8.10 -25.98 -8.42
CA LEU A 12 -8.55 -27.01 -7.48
C LEU A 12 -9.82 -27.69 -7.97
N TRP A 13 -9.84 -29.02 -7.99
CA TRP A 13 -11.03 -29.80 -8.28
C TRP A 13 -11.91 -29.85 -7.04
N ARG A 14 -13.18 -29.47 -7.20
CA ARG A 14 -14.22 -29.61 -6.17
C ARG A 14 -14.94 -30.93 -6.28
N THR A 15 -15.17 -31.38 -7.52
CA THR A 15 -15.71 -32.66 -7.92
C THR A 15 -15.02 -33.09 -9.22
N PRO A 16 -15.26 -34.32 -9.74
CA PRO A 16 -14.70 -34.72 -11.03
C PRO A 16 -15.10 -33.83 -12.22
N GLN A 17 -16.13 -32.99 -12.09
CA GLN A 17 -16.61 -32.11 -13.15
C GLN A 17 -16.65 -30.63 -12.76
N SER A 18 -16.28 -30.32 -11.53
CA SER A 18 -16.30 -28.90 -11.04
C SER A 18 -14.92 -28.49 -10.52
N LEU A 19 -14.46 -27.35 -10.92
CA LEU A 19 -13.18 -26.79 -10.46
C LEU A 19 -13.31 -25.34 -10.04
N GLN A 20 -12.36 -24.88 -9.23
CA GLN A 20 -12.25 -23.49 -8.81
C GLN A 20 -10.82 -22.99 -8.94
N PHE A 21 -10.70 -21.67 -9.06
CA PHE A 21 -9.45 -20.94 -8.99
C PHE A 21 -9.39 -20.09 -7.71
N GLY A 22 -8.38 -20.34 -6.88
CA GLY A 22 -8.20 -19.71 -5.57
C GLY A 22 -8.85 -20.48 -4.43
N THR A 23 -8.38 -20.24 -3.20
CA THR A 23 -8.80 -20.94 -1.96
C THR A 23 -9.65 -20.04 -1.07
N ASP A 24 -9.09 -18.91 -0.59
CA ASP A 24 -9.74 -18.07 0.43
C ASP A 24 -10.98 -17.35 -0.11
N ARG A 25 -10.87 -16.85 -1.34
CA ARG A 25 -11.95 -16.21 -2.10
C ARG A 25 -11.85 -16.70 -3.54
N PRO A 26 -12.57 -17.77 -3.90
CA PRO A 26 -12.54 -18.30 -5.26
C PRO A 26 -12.85 -17.20 -6.27
N ARG A 27 -11.94 -17.01 -7.23
CA ARG A 27 -12.13 -16.01 -8.30
C ARG A 27 -13.10 -16.48 -9.34
N VAL A 28 -13.04 -17.79 -9.63
CA VAL A 28 -13.90 -18.47 -10.60
C VAL A 28 -14.25 -19.85 -10.06
N VAL A 29 -15.49 -20.25 -10.26
CA VAL A 29 -15.97 -21.63 -10.07
C VAL A 29 -16.64 -22.06 -11.36
N LEU A 30 -16.21 -23.19 -11.91
CA LEU A 30 -16.81 -23.84 -13.08
C LEU A 30 -17.49 -25.11 -12.61
N GLU A 31 -18.82 -25.19 -12.74
CA GLU A 31 -19.61 -26.31 -12.21
C GLU A 31 -19.69 -27.53 -13.17
N ALA A 32 -19.44 -27.32 -14.47
CA ALA A 32 -19.43 -28.36 -15.48
C ALA A 32 -18.24 -28.14 -16.42
N VAL A 33 -17.19 -28.91 -16.21
CA VAL A 33 -15.97 -28.88 -17.01
C VAL A 33 -15.88 -30.12 -17.84
N SER A 34 -15.89 -29.96 -19.16
CA SER A 34 -15.68 -31.07 -20.11
C SER A 34 -14.17 -31.33 -20.29
N HIS A 35 -13.84 -32.49 -20.85
CA HIS A 35 -12.46 -32.79 -21.22
C HIS A 35 -11.86 -31.78 -22.20
N ALA A 36 -12.65 -31.21 -23.09
CA ALA A 36 -12.21 -30.17 -24.02
C ALA A 36 -11.89 -28.85 -23.29
N ASP A 37 -12.70 -28.50 -22.26
CA ASP A 37 -12.41 -27.35 -21.41
C ASP A 37 -11.11 -27.54 -20.62
N GLU A 38 -10.87 -28.77 -20.10
CA GLU A 38 -9.61 -29.10 -19.40
C GLU A 38 -8.35 -28.81 -20.28
N LEU A 39 -8.42 -29.23 -21.56
CA LEU A 39 -7.29 -28.97 -22.49
C LEU A 39 -7.04 -27.50 -22.73
N VAL A 40 -8.11 -26.69 -22.85
CA VAL A 40 -7.99 -25.23 -22.97
C VAL A 40 -7.44 -24.62 -21.69
N ILE A 41 -7.92 -25.03 -20.52
CA ILE A 41 -7.44 -24.57 -19.21
C ILE A 41 -5.97 -24.92 -19.02
N ALA A 42 -5.55 -26.14 -19.37
CA ALA A 42 -4.14 -26.55 -19.32
C ALA A 42 -3.24 -25.67 -20.23
N ALA A 43 -3.73 -25.32 -21.41
CA ALA A 43 -3.01 -24.40 -22.30
C ALA A 43 -2.93 -22.98 -21.70
N LEU A 44 -3.98 -22.51 -21.03
CA LEU A 44 -3.97 -21.21 -20.34
C LEU A 44 -3.03 -21.20 -19.11
N VAL A 45 -2.84 -22.31 -18.42
CA VAL A 45 -1.81 -22.43 -17.36
C VAL A 45 -0.41 -22.23 -17.94
N ALA A 46 -0.14 -22.83 -19.09
CA ALA A 46 1.15 -22.68 -19.78
C ALA A 46 1.34 -21.30 -20.44
N GLY A 47 0.25 -20.59 -20.71
CA GLY A 47 0.21 -19.36 -21.48
C GLY A 47 0.03 -19.60 -22.97
N VAL A 48 -1.07 -19.14 -23.51
CA VAL A 48 -1.46 -19.36 -24.91
C VAL A 48 -2.09 -18.12 -25.52
N SER A 49 -1.93 -17.89 -26.82
CA SER A 49 -2.69 -16.85 -27.51
C SER A 49 -4.19 -17.20 -27.58
N ARG A 50 -5.07 -16.19 -27.68
CA ARG A 50 -6.51 -16.43 -27.83
C ARG A 50 -6.81 -17.36 -29.01
N SER A 51 -6.20 -17.12 -30.16
CA SER A 51 -6.35 -17.99 -31.33
C SER A 51 -5.81 -19.40 -31.11
N GLY A 52 -4.75 -19.55 -30.32
CA GLY A 52 -4.22 -20.86 -29.94
C GLY A 52 -5.19 -21.61 -29.02
N ALA A 53 -5.77 -20.95 -28.05
CA ALA A 53 -6.80 -21.54 -27.19
C ALA A 53 -8.04 -21.99 -27.98
N GLU A 54 -8.51 -21.15 -28.91
CA GLU A 54 -9.62 -21.49 -29.82
C GLU A 54 -9.31 -22.71 -30.71
N MET A 55 -8.09 -22.80 -31.25
CA MET A 55 -7.64 -23.93 -32.05
C MET A 55 -7.63 -25.22 -31.21
N ILE A 56 -7.09 -25.18 -29.99
CA ILE A 56 -7.07 -26.31 -29.07
C ILE A 56 -8.51 -26.76 -28.74
N GLY A 57 -9.38 -25.82 -28.35
CA GLY A 57 -10.77 -26.10 -28.03
C GLY A 57 -11.52 -26.74 -29.20
N ARG A 58 -11.37 -26.19 -30.40
CA ARG A 58 -11.98 -26.75 -31.62
C ARG A 58 -11.46 -28.14 -31.94
N SER A 59 -10.15 -28.35 -31.82
CA SER A 59 -9.54 -29.69 -32.00
C SER A 59 -10.01 -30.70 -30.97
N ALA A 60 -10.39 -30.25 -29.78
CA ALA A 60 -10.93 -31.05 -28.70
C ALA A 60 -12.46 -31.24 -28.78
N GLY A 61 -13.12 -30.64 -29.78
CA GLY A 61 -14.55 -30.79 -30.02
C GLY A 61 -15.45 -29.74 -29.38
N LEU A 62 -14.90 -28.61 -28.91
CA LEU A 62 -15.72 -27.50 -28.48
C LEU A 62 -16.47 -26.87 -29.66
N LEU A 63 -17.71 -26.52 -29.41
CA LEU A 63 -18.55 -25.79 -30.37
C LEU A 63 -18.04 -24.39 -30.59
N ASP A 64 -18.35 -23.81 -31.74
CA ASP A 64 -18.01 -22.43 -32.05
C ASP A 64 -18.52 -21.45 -30.97
N GLY A 65 -17.65 -20.60 -30.46
CA GLY A 65 -17.94 -19.66 -29.39
C GLY A 65 -17.85 -20.22 -27.95
N ALA A 66 -17.79 -21.55 -27.77
CA ALA A 66 -17.67 -22.15 -26.43
C ALA A 66 -16.33 -21.78 -25.76
N CYS A 67 -15.22 -21.78 -26.52
CA CYS A 67 -13.92 -21.39 -26.03
C CYS A 67 -13.91 -19.93 -25.57
N ASP A 68 -14.54 -19.01 -26.32
CA ASP A 68 -14.67 -17.61 -25.91
C ASP A 68 -15.52 -17.45 -24.63
N THR A 69 -16.53 -18.28 -24.47
CA THR A 69 -17.36 -18.28 -23.27
C THR A 69 -16.55 -18.75 -22.06
N LEU A 70 -15.75 -19.81 -22.22
CA LEU A 70 -14.85 -20.31 -21.19
C LEU A 70 -13.78 -19.25 -20.83
N ILE A 71 -13.14 -18.63 -21.81
CA ILE A 71 -12.13 -17.58 -21.57
C ILE A 71 -12.76 -16.39 -20.80
N ARG A 72 -13.97 -15.97 -21.16
CA ARG A 72 -14.69 -14.92 -20.42
C ARG A 72 -15.04 -15.32 -18.99
N ALA A 73 -15.43 -16.56 -18.77
CA ALA A 73 -15.69 -17.08 -17.43
C ALA A 73 -14.41 -17.12 -16.58
N LEU A 74 -13.26 -17.39 -17.20
CA LEU A 74 -11.95 -17.43 -16.55
C LEU A 74 -11.30 -16.05 -16.39
N ASP A 75 -11.85 -15.00 -16.98
CA ASP A 75 -11.27 -13.65 -16.96
C ASP A 75 -10.81 -13.19 -15.56
N PRO A 76 -11.60 -13.37 -14.47
CA PRO A 76 -11.16 -12.99 -13.12
C PRO A 76 -9.97 -13.79 -12.57
N ALA A 77 -9.63 -14.91 -13.20
CA ALA A 77 -8.50 -15.77 -12.83
C ALA A 77 -7.32 -15.67 -13.83
N LEU A 78 -7.45 -14.88 -14.89
CA LEU A 78 -6.34 -14.60 -15.81
C LEU A 78 -5.39 -13.57 -15.23
N GLU A 79 -4.14 -13.59 -15.70
CA GLU A 79 -3.18 -12.52 -15.45
C GLU A 79 -3.67 -11.23 -16.11
N HIS A 80 -4.03 -10.24 -15.32
CA HIS A 80 -4.35 -8.89 -15.78
C HIS A 80 -3.24 -7.92 -15.38
N PRO A 81 -2.52 -7.31 -16.32
CA PRO A 81 -1.46 -6.33 -16.00
C PRO A 81 -1.92 -5.14 -15.15
N ALA A 82 -3.22 -4.89 -15.10
CA ALA A 82 -3.82 -3.73 -14.42
C ALA A 82 -4.45 -4.04 -13.05
N LEU A 83 -4.56 -5.30 -12.63
CA LEU A 83 -5.17 -5.72 -11.35
C LEU A 83 -4.14 -6.25 -10.34
N GLU A 84 -2.89 -6.14 -10.66
CA GLU A 84 -1.85 -6.39 -9.70
C GLU A 84 -1.93 -5.31 -8.62
N LEU A 85 -2.33 -5.69 -7.39
CA LEU A 85 -1.55 -5.22 -6.24
C LEU A 85 -0.11 -5.31 -6.71
N PRO A 86 0.71 -4.23 -6.70
CA PRO A 86 2.02 -4.33 -7.29
C PRO A 86 2.69 -5.56 -6.70
N ALA A 87 2.63 -6.66 -7.45
CA ALA A 87 3.61 -7.68 -7.30
C ALA A 87 4.92 -6.94 -7.52
N LEU A 88 5.85 -7.15 -6.62
CA LEU A 88 7.18 -6.56 -6.59
C LEU A 88 7.98 -6.71 -7.90
N GLU A 89 7.35 -7.08 -9.01
CA GLU A 89 8.01 -7.39 -10.26
C GLU A 89 7.11 -7.06 -11.47
N HIS A 90 7.28 -5.94 -12.12
CA HIS A 90 7.68 -5.78 -13.53
C HIS A 90 7.68 -4.32 -13.95
N PRO A 91 8.69 -3.89 -14.69
CA PRO A 91 8.80 -2.50 -15.08
C PRO A 91 7.79 -2.15 -16.17
N ALA A 92 6.91 -1.20 -15.87
CA ALA A 92 6.48 -0.27 -16.90
C ALA A 92 7.75 0.31 -17.58
N PRO A 93 7.67 0.79 -18.86
CA PRO A 93 8.84 1.38 -19.51
C PRO A 93 9.50 2.37 -18.55
N PRO A 94 10.82 2.58 -18.62
CA PRO A 94 11.62 3.20 -17.59
C PRO A 94 11.14 4.64 -17.28
N GLN A 95 10.11 4.74 -16.48
CA GLN A 95 9.86 5.92 -15.67
C GLN A 95 10.90 5.84 -14.53
N ALA A 96 11.54 6.95 -14.26
CA ALA A 96 12.47 7.03 -13.14
C ALA A 96 11.85 6.36 -11.90
N PRO A 97 12.60 5.54 -11.14
CA PRO A 97 12.06 4.87 -9.98
C PRO A 97 11.45 5.90 -9.04
N ALA A 98 10.27 5.60 -8.53
CA ALA A 98 9.65 6.47 -7.54
C ALA A 98 10.59 6.69 -6.36
N THR A 99 10.62 7.91 -5.85
CA THR A 99 11.60 8.32 -4.85
C THR A 99 10.97 8.56 -3.50
N ALA A 100 11.66 8.15 -2.43
CA ALA A 100 11.29 8.45 -1.06
C ALA A 100 12.49 8.99 -0.28
N VAL A 101 12.22 9.77 0.76
CA VAL A 101 13.18 10.07 1.83
C VAL A 101 12.61 9.52 3.12
N VAL A 102 13.45 8.85 3.92
CA VAL A 102 13.10 8.38 5.26
C VAL A 102 13.96 9.12 6.28
N ILE A 103 13.32 9.90 7.13
CA ILE A 103 13.92 10.72 8.17
C ILE A 103 13.71 10.05 9.50
N GLY A 104 14.72 10.09 10.35
CA GLY A 104 14.73 9.46 11.66
C GLY A 104 15.80 8.41 11.78
N THR A 105 15.96 7.91 12.99
CA THR A 105 16.95 6.89 13.35
C THR A 105 16.28 5.76 14.11
N GLY A 106 16.87 4.59 14.09
CA GLY A 106 16.36 3.40 14.77
C GLY A 106 15.99 2.31 13.80
N GLU A 107 15.56 1.19 14.35
CA GLU A 107 15.29 -0.02 13.59
C GLU A 107 14.16 0.16 12.59
N THR A 108 13.11 0.88 12.99
CA THR A 108 11.95 1.16 12.12
C THR A 108 12.35 1.93 10.88
N ALA A 109 13.15 2.99 11.03
CA ALA A 109 13.59 3.80 9.89
C ALA A 109 14.40 2.95 8.89
N GLU A 110 15.30 2.12 9.38
CA GLU A 110 16.13 1.24 8.53
C GLU A 110 15.30 0.13 7.86
N LEU A 111 14.32 -0.44 8.56
CA LEU A 111 13.39 -1.40 7.98
C LEU A 111 12.51 -0.76 6.89
N VAL A 112 11.99 0.45 7.11
CA VAL A 112 11.22 1.19 6.10
C VAL A 112 12.07 1.42 4.85
N LYS A 113 13.29 1.94 5.00
CA LYS A 113 14.21 2.14 3.86
C LYS A 113 14.40 0.85 3.06
N ARG A 114 14.73 -0.24 3.76
CA ARG A 114 14.94 -1.55 3.13
C ARG A 114 13.70 -2.02 2.37
N LEU A 115 12.51 -2.01 2.99
CA LEU A 115 11.27 -2.46 2.36
C LEU A 115 10.90 -1.61 1.14
N LEU A 116 11.12 -0.30 1.17
CA LEU A 116 10.87 0.58 0.02
C LEU A 116 11.83 0.27 -1.13
N ILE A 117 13.13 0.04 -0.85
CA ILE A 117 14.14 -0.34 -1.86
C ILE A 117 13.78 -1.69 -2.47
N GLU A 118 13.49 -2.71 -1.66
CA GLU A 118 13.07 -4.04 -2.12
C GLU A 118 11.77 -3.99 -2.95
N SER A 119 10.94 -2.96 -2.73
CA SER A 119 9.73 -2.70 -3.49
C SER A 119 9.96 -1.82 -4.74
N GLY A 120 11.20 -1.60 -5.14
CA GLY A 120 11.57 -0.89 -6.37
C GLY A 120 11.52 0.63 -6.27
N MET A 121 11.50 1.21 -5.06
CA MET A 121 11.66 2.65 -4.87
C MET A 121 13.13 3.04 -4.68
N ALA A 122 13.51 4.22 -5.13
CA ALA A 122 14.79 4.81 -4.78
C ALA A 122 14.67 5.61 -3.48
N VAL A 123 15.41 5.23 -2.45
CA VAL A 123 15.47 5.97 -1.19
C VAL A 123 16.64 6.96 -1.27
N LEU A 124 16.30 8.25 -1.28
CA LEU A 124 17.26 9.35 -1.35
C LEU A 124 17.83 9.66 0.04
N ALA A 125 19.02 10.23 0.08
CA ALA A 125 19.57 10.81 1.30
C ALA A 125 18.70 12.00 1.76
N ASP A 126 18.66 12.23 3.08
CA ASP A 126 17.97 13.38 3.67
C ASP A 126 18.83 14.65 3.54
N GLU A 127 18.86 15.18 2.33
CA GLU A 127 19.56 16.41 1.99
C GLU A 127 18.58 17.57 1.81
N PRO A 128 19.02 18.82 2.02
CA PRO A 128 18.15 19.99 1.88
C PRO A 128 17.47 20.10 0.51
N ASP A 129 18.16 19.69 -0.54
CA ASP A 129 17.68 19.78 -1.93
C ASP A 129 17.00 18.49 -2.43
N ALA A 130 16.94 17.44 -1.61
CA ALA A 130 16.28 16.19 -1.99
C ALA A 130 14.81 16.43 -2.32
N SER A 131 14.37 16.02 -3.49
CA SER A 131 12.99 16.19 -3.97
C SER A 131 12.31 14.82 -4.17
N PRO A 132 11.94 14.13 -3.08
CA PRO A 132 11.26 12.85 -3.16
C PRO A 132 9.78 13.03 -3.53
N GLU A 133 9.16 11.96 -4.06
CA GLU A 133 7.71 11.89 -4.24
C GLU A 133 6.96 11.80 -2.89
N ILE A 134 7.63 11.28 -1.86
CA ILE A 134 7.10 11.20 -0.51
C ILE A 134 8.23 11.21 0.53
N ALA A 135 8.02 11.90 1.66
CA ALA A 135 8.88 11.82 2.83
C ALA A 135 8.20 10.99 3.93
N VAL A 136 8.95 10.09 4.56
CA VAL A 136 8.53 9.36 5.75
C VAL A 136 9.30 9.89 6.94
N ILE A 137 8.60 10.31 7.99
CA ILE A 137 9.19 10.90 9.20
C ILE A 137 8.96 9.92 10.35
N VAL A 138 10.02 9.30 10.83
CA VAL A 138 9.99 8.42 12.01
C VAL A 138 10.48 9.22 13.22
N ALA A 139 9.61 9.40 14.20
CA ALA A 139 9.87 10.22 15.38
C ALA A 139 9.38 9.52 16.66
N HIS A 140 9.86 10.03 17.80
CA HIS A 140 9.45 9.57 19.11
C HIS A 140 8.74 10.72 19.84
N TYR A 141 7.53 10.45 20.33
CA TYR A 141 6.64 11.35 21.06
C TYR A 141 6.17 12.56 20.25
N VAL A 142 7.10 13.34 19.68
CA VAL A 142 6.82 14.59 18.96
C VAL A 142 7.66 14.69 17.69
N ILE A 143 7.14 15.41 16.71
CA ILE A 143 7.87 15.73 15.48
C ILE A 143 8.33 17.19 15.58
N GLU A 144 9.59 17.43 15.30
CA GLU A 144 10.13 18.79 15.24
C GLU A 144 9.39 19.61 14.17
N PRO A 145 8.89 20.82 14.52
CA PRO A 145 8.14 21.65 13.58
C PRO A 145 8.90 21.97 12.28
N GLU A 146 10.23 22.07 12.37
CA GLU A 146 11.09 22.33 11.21
C GLU A 146 11.09 21.16 10.23
N VAL A 147 11.04 19.94 10.74
CA VAL A 147 11.05 18.71 9.91
C VAL A 147 9.77 18.62 9.06
N HIS A 148 8.58 18.69 9.69
CA HIS A 148 7.35 18.60 8.92
C HIS A 148 7.10 19.87 8.08
N GLY A 149 7.46 21.05 8.59
CA GLY A 149 7.33 22.34 7.89
C GLY A 149 8.17 22.41 6.63
N ARG A 150 9.32 21.72 6.58
CA ARG A 150 10.16 21.62 5.39
C ARG A 150 9.40 21.00 4.22
N TRP A 151 8.73 19.88 4.46
CA TRP A 151 8.01 19.14 3.42
C TRP A 151 6.72 19.85 2.99
N LEU A 152 6.01 20.43 3.95
CA LEU A 152 4.80 21.20 3.67
C LEU A 152 5.10 22.41 2.74
N ARG A 153 6.17 23.18 3.03
CA ARG A 153 6.58 24.34 2.21
C ARG A 153 7.07 23.97 0.81
N ARG A 154 7.44 22.72 0.60
CA ARG A 154 7.94 22.21 -0.69
C ARG A 154 6.90 21.44 -1.47
N ASP A 155 5.65 21.47 -1.04
CA ASP A 155 4.55 20.70 -1.62
C ASP A 155 4.82 19.20 -1.73
N ILE A 156 5.71 18.67 -0.86
CA ILE A 156 6.05 17.25 -0.84
C ILE A 156 5.14 16.52 0.14
N PRO A 157 4.39 15.51 -0.33
CA PRO A 157 3.61 14.64 0.53
C PRO A 157 4.49 13.95 1.56
N HIS A 158 3.98 13.82 2.78
CA HIS A 158 4.75 13.19 3.84
C HIS A 158 3.88 12.37 4.80
N LEU A 159 4.47 11.31 5.34
CA LEU A 159 3.86 10.38 6.27
C LEU A 159 4.61 10.43 7.59
N ALA A 160 3.88 10.69 8.67
CA ALA A 160 4.44 10.64 10.01
C ALA A 160 4.29 9.25 10.64
N VAL A 161 5.32 8.82 11.34
CA VAL A 161 5.33 7.67 12.26
C VAL A 161 5.81 8.17 13.61
N VAL A 162 4.95 8.11 14.63
CA VAL A 162 5.27 8.65 15.96
C VAL A 162 5.09 7.57 17.01
N PHE A 163 6.19 7.17 17.63
CA PHE A 163 6.21 6.25 18.76
C PHE A 163 5.84 7.00 20.05
N GLY A 164 4.76 6.58 20.69
CA GLY A 164 4.37 7.04 22.03
C GLY A 164 4.96 6.17 23.15
N ASP A 165 4.27 6.04 24.24
CA ASP A 165 4.60 5.15 25.37
C ASP A 165 3.89 3.80 25.31
N GLU A 166 2.73 3.72 24.68
CA GLU A 166 1.94 2.49 24.49
C GLU A 166 1.54 2.30 23.03
N VAL A 167 1.40 3.38 22.26
CA VAL A 167 0.84 3.37 20.90
C VAL A 167 1.80 3.98 19.89
N VAL A 168 1.91 3.33 18.73
CA VAL A 168 2.57 3.91 17.55
C VAL A 168 1.51 4.48 16.62
N ARG A 169 1.67 5.74 16.23
CA ARG A 169 0.77 6.43 15.29
C ARG A 169 1.41 6.49 13.92
N VAL A 170 0.75 5.89 12.93
CA VAL A 170 1.21 5.86 11.53
C VAL A 170 0.23 6.65 10.68
N GLY A 171 0.68 7.75 10.09
CA GLY A 171 -0.15 8.64 9.29
C GLY A 171 -0.79 9.80 10.05
N PRO A 172 -1.70 10.52 9.37
CA PRO A 172 -2.11 10.35 7.98
C PRO A 172 -0.99 10.67 6.97
N ILE A 173 -1.19 10.31 5.70
CA ILE A 173 -0.34 10.87 4.63
C ILE A 173 -0.79 12.30 4.40
N ILE A 174 0.05 13.24 4.78
CA ILE A 174 -0.18 14.65 4.55
C ILE A 174 0.02 14.96 3.07
N ARG A 175 -0.97 15.63 2.49
CA ARG A 175 -0.90 16.20 1.14
C ARG A 175 -0.95 17.72 1.28
N PRO A 176 0.12 18.43 0.97
CA PRO A 176 0.12 19.88 1.01
C PRO A 176 -1.06 20.46 0.20
N GLY A 177 -1.75 21.45 0.75
CA GLY A 177 -2.93 22.04 0.12
C GLY A 177 -4.22 21.20 0.13
N ALA A 178 -4.20 19.96 0.67
CA ALA A 178 -5.37 19.08 0.67
C ALA A 178 -5.57 18.41 2.04
N GLY A 179 -6.40 19.00 2.87
CA GLY A 179 -6.74 18.50 4.21
C GLY A 179 -5.78 18.95 5.31
N PRO A 180 -5.80 18.28 6.48
CA PRO A 180 -4.99 18.66 7.64
C PRO A 180 -3.50 18.44 7.38
N CYS A 181 -2.68 19.33 7.92
CA CYS A 181 -1.24 19.14 8.05
C CYS A 181 -0.88 18.59 9.44
N LEU A 182 0.38 18.23 9.67
CA LEU A 182 0.80 17.73 10.99
C LEU A 182 0.58 18.74 12.11
N TYR A 183 0.64 20.05 11.82
CA TYR A 183 0.32 21.08 12.80
C TYR A 183 -1.17 21.10 13.17
N CYS A 184 -2.08 20.79 12.24
CA CYS A 184 -3.49 20.59 12.59
C CYS A 184 -3.67 19.50 13.64
N LEU A 185 -2.91 18.40 13.51
CA LEU A 185 -2.97 17.29 14.45
C LEU A 185 -2.50 17.71 15.85
N GLU A 186 -1.46 18.54 15.91
CA GLU A 186 -0.97 19.09 17.19
C GLU A 186 -1.97 20.07 17.82
N LEU A 187 -2.65 20.88 17.03
CA LEU A 187 -3.73 21.76 17.52
C LEU A 187 -4.90 20.95 18.07
N HIS A 188 -5.34 19.92 17.38
CA HIS A 188 -6.38 19.01 17.89
C HIS A 188 -5.98 18.30 19.20
N ARG A 189 -4.69 17.99 19.37
CA ARG A 189 -4.17 17.47 20.64
C ARG A 189 -4.22 18.51 21.74
N THR A 190 -3.88 19.75 21.40
CA THR A 190 -3.95 20.89 22.34
C THR A 190 -5.39 21.18 22.74
N ASP A 191 -6.36 21.05 21.84
CA ASP A 191 -7.78 21.17 22.16
C ASP A 191 -8.25 20.08 23.12
N SER A 192 -7.72 18.86 22.93
CA SER A 192 -8.04 17.71 23.80
C SER A 192 -7.37 17.82 25.17
N ASP A 193 -6.15 18.36 25.21
CA ASP A 193 -5.38 18.62 26.43
C ASP A 193 -4.60 19.96 26.29
N PRO A 194 -5.09 21.03 26.91
CA PRO A 194 -4.42 22.34 26.87
C PRO A 194 -2.98 22.34 27.42
N SER A 195 -2.60 21.31 28.20
CA SER A 195 -1.24 21.12 28.68
C SER A 195 -0.31 20.49 27.65
N TRP A 196 -0.84 20.02 26.51
CA TRP A 196 -0.06 19.32 25.49
C TRP A 196 1.19 20.06 25.02
N PRO A 197 1.18 21.39 24.76
CA PRO A 197 2.39 22.10 24.35
C PRO A 197 3.51 22.03 25.40
N ALA A 198 3.17 22.11 26.68
CA ALA A 198 4.12 21.98 27.77
C ALA A 198 4.64 20.54 27.94
N ILE A 199 3.78 19.55 27.73
CA ILE A 199 4.16 18.13 27.72
C ILE A 199 5.08 17.85 26.54
N ALA A 200 4.70 18.29 25.34
CA ALA A 200 5.46 18.11 24.11
C ALA A 200 6.90 18.67 24.21
N SER A 201 7.04 19.84 24.82
CA SER A 201 8.36 20.46 25.02
C SER A 201 9.28 19.62 25.92
N GLN A 202 8.74 18.89 26.90
CA GLN A 202 9.49 18.03 27.79
C GLN A 202 9.84 16.67 27.14
N LEU A 203 9.10 16.27 26.11
CA LEU A 203 9.31 15.05 25.35
C LEU A 203 10.31 15.21 24.19
N TRP A 204 10.71 16.46 23.93
CA TRP A 204 11.67 16.76 22.88
C TRP A 204 12.98 15.99 23.11
N HIS A 205 13.48 15.38 22.06
CA HIS A 205 14.68 14.53 22.06
C HIS A 205 14.59 13.26 22.94
N ARG A 206 13.44 12.95 23.55
CA ARG A 206 13.27 11.68 24.25
C ARG A 206 13.02 10.56 23.26
N ARG A 207 13.53 9.38 23.58
CA ARG A 207 13.22 8.17 22.83
C ARG A 207 12.16 7.36 23.54
N SER A 208 11.21 6.87 22.77
CA SER A 208 10.20 5.92 23.23
C SER A 208 10.83 4.54 23.46
N GLY A 209 10.42 3.87 24.52
CA GLY A 209 10.88 2.52 24.86
C GLY A 209 10.13 1.39 24.14
N ILE A 210 9.07 1.69 23.38
CA ILE A 210 8.24 0.65 22.74
C ILE A 210 8.76 0.24 21.35
N GLU A 211 9.81 0.87 20.83
CA GLU A 211 10.43 0.47 19.56
C GLU A 211 11.24 -0.83 19.75
N SER A 212 10.53 -1.97 19.86
CA SER A 212 11.13 -3.30 19.80
C SER A 212 11.22 -3.76 18.34
N SER A 213 12.04 -4.79 18.05
CA SER A 213 12.15 -5.34 16.69
C SER A 213 10.83 -5.84 16.13
N LEU A 214 9.93 -6.36 16.96
CA LEU A 214 8.61 -6.78 16.54
C LEU A 214 7.74 -5.59 16.12
N VAL A 215 7.67 -4.56 16.97
CA VAL A 215 6.91 -3.34 16.69
C VAL A 215 7.50 -2.61 15.48
N ALA A 216 8.83 -2.53 15.38
CA ALA A 216 9.52 -1.92 14.24
C ALA A 216 9.16 -2.62 12.91
N ALA A 217 9.14 -3.96 12.90
CA ALA A 217 8.78 -4.74 11.71
C ALA A 217 7.31 -4.52 11.31
N GLU A 218 6.39 -4.53 12.26
CA GLU A 218 4.95 -4.29 12.01
C GLU A 218 4.70 -2.88 11.47
N VAL A 219 5.30 -1.88 12.09
CA VAL A 219 5.20 -0.48 11.69
C VAL A 219 5.81 -0.27 10.31
N ALA A 220 7.01 -0.81 10.07
CA ALA A 220 7.68 -0.66 8.77
C ALA A 220 6.88 -1.30 7.63
N ALA A 221 6.29 -2.48 7.85
CA ALA A 221 5.41 -3.12 6.87
C ALA A 221 4.14 -2.30 6.60
N THR A 222 3.57 -1.70 7.64
CA THR A 222 2.40 -0.82 7.53
C THR A 222 2.74 0.43 6.71
N VAL A 223 3.86 1.09 7.02
CA VAL A 223 4.36 2.27 6.30
C VAL A 223 4.61 1.95 4.83
N ALA A 224 5.34 0.87 4.53
CA ALA A 224 5.63 0.47 3.17
C ALA A 224 4.35 0.23 2.36
N ARG A 225 3.34 -0.45 2.93
CA ARG A 225 2.04 -0.65 2.28
C ARG A 225 1.33 0.67 1.99
N LEU A 226 1.31 1.61 2.92
CA LEU A 226 0.68 2.92 2.72
C LEU A 226 1.37 3.72 1.61
N VAL A 227 2.71 3.75 1.62
CA VAL A 227 3.51 4.44 0.61
C VAL A 227 3.29 3.84 -0.78
N LEU A 228 3.29 2.51 -0.90
CA LEU A 228 3.10 1.81 -2.17
C LEU A 228 1.65 1.90 -2.67
N ALA A 229 0.66 1.76 -1.79
CA ALA A 229 -0.76 1.87 -2.14
C ALA A 229 -1.11 3.25 -2.72
N ARG A 230 -0.46 4.34 -2.25
CA ARG A 230 -0.62 5.68 -2.79
C ARG A 230 -0.31 5.77 -4.29
N ARG A 231 0.62 4.96 -4.79
CA ARG A 231 1.01 4.95 -6.21
C ARG A 231 -0.07 4.35 -7.12
N ILE A 232 -0.88 3.43 -6.58
CA ILE A 232 -1.87 2.68 -7.33
C ILE A 232 -3.21 3.39 -7.36
N VAL A 233 -3.57 3.96 -6.21
CA VAL A 233 -4.88 4.57 -6.01
C VAL A 233 -4.70 6.06 -5.81
N HIS A 234 -4.94 6.85 -6.85
CA HIS A 234 -5.07 8.31 -6.71
C HIS A 234 -6.31 8.72 -5.89
N ARG A 235 -7.00 7.76 -5.28
CA ARG A 235 -8.13 8.01 -4.40
C ARG A 235 -7.64 8.62 -3.08
N ILE A 236 -8.31 9.67 -2.71
CA ILE A 236 -8.21 10.30 -1.39
C ILE A 236 -8.76 9.29 -0.38
N GLU A 237 -7.89 8.53 0.26
CA GLU A 237 -8.26 7.84 1.48
C GLU A 237 -8.59 8.89 2.54
N PRO A 238 -9.53 8.62 3.45
CA PRO A 238 -9.76 9.52 4.57
C PRO A 238 -8.43 9.78 5.26
N LEU A 239 -8.23 11.00 5.72
CA LEU A 239 -6.98 11.45 6.36
C LEU A 239 -6.88 10.80 7.74
N THR A 240 -6.50 9.54 7.73
CA THR A 240 -6.61 8.60 8.85
C THR A 240 -5.23 8.25 9.37
N THR A 241 -5.07 8.34 10.68
CA THR A 241 -3.95 7.73 11.41
C THR A 241 -4.33 6.31 11.79
N ILE A 242 -3.41 5.38 11.58
CA ILE A 242 -3.48 4.03 12.15
C ILE A 242 -2.76 4.09 13.50
N GLU A 243 -3.48 3.89 14.57
CA GLU A 243 -2.92 3.72 15.92
C GLU A 243 -2.72 2.23 16.16
N ILE A 244 -1.48 1.83 16.48
CA ILE A 244 -1.08 0.45 16.73
C ILE A 244 -0.65 0.34 18.19
N ASP A 245 -1.38 -0.42 18.98
CA ASP A 245 -0.99 -0.75 20.36
C ASP A 245 0.26 -1.65 20.34
N ALA A 246 1.32 -1.22 20.99
CA ALA A 246 2.61 -1.90 20.93
C ALA A 246 2.65 -3.24 21.68
N GLY A 247 1.75 -3.44 22.63
CA GLY A 247 1.67 -4.68 23.41
C GLY A 247 0.81 -5.75 22.75
N SER A 248 -0.36 -5.35 22.21
CA SER A 248 -1.34 -6.28 21.64
C SER A 248 -1.31 -6.36 20.11
N GLY A 249 -0.78 -5.34 19.42
CA GLY A 249 -0.88 -5.19 17.96
C GLY A 249 -2.28 -4.75 17.49
N GLU A 250 -3.19 -4.42 18.39
CA GLU A 250 -4.51 -3.93 18.04
C GLU A 250 -4.41 -2.62 17.27
N ARG A 251 -5.27 -2.47 16.26
CA ARG A 251 -5.26 -1.30 15.38
C ARG A 251 -6.56 -0.53 15.47
N MET A 252 -6.42 0.76 15.73
CA MET A 252 -7.53 1.71 15.68
C MET A 252 -7.28 2.73 14.57
N LEU A 253 -8.36 3.21 13.97
CA LEU A 253 -8.33 4.24 12.95
C LEU A 253 -8.86 5.55 13.53
N ARG A 254 -8.11 6.63 13.36
CA ARG A 254 -8.51 7.96 13.78
C ARG A 254 -8.50 8.90 12.58
N GLU A 255 -9.66 9.46 12.26
CA GLU A 255 -9.82 10.45 11.20
C GLU A 255 -9.50 11.85 11.69
N TRP A 256 -8.97 12.67 10.78
CA TRP A 256 -8.57 14.03 11.07
C TRP A 256 -9.16 15.02 10.06
N GLY A 257 -9.60 16.17 10.56
CA GLY A 257 -9.97 17.34 9.77
C GLY A 257 -8.92 18.44 9.86
N SER A 258 -8.98 19.40 8.95
CA SER A 258 -8.21 20.63 9.08
C SER A 258 -8.65 21.40 10.32
N HIS A 259 -7.69 21.93 11.09
CA HIS A 259 -7.99 22.71 12.26
C HIS A 259 -8.29 24.15 11.89
N PRO A 260 -9.35 24.78 12.45
CA PRO A 260 -9.78 26.14 12.07
C PRO A 260 -8.70 27.21 12.33
N GLU A 261 -7.87 27.02 13.35
CA GLU A 261 -6.78 27.94 13.70
C GLU A 261 -5.48 27.68 12.91
N CYS A 262 -5.47 26.65 12.04
CA CYS A 262 -4.28 26.35 11.24
C CYS A 262 -4.31 27.11 9.92
N GLY A 263 -3.24 27.86 9.66
CA GLY A 263 -3.08 28.59 8.39
C GLY A 263 -2.84 27.73 7.15
N CYS A 264 -2.74 26.38 7.27
CA CYS A 264 -2.48 25.51 6.12
C CYS A 264 -3.63 25.48 5.10
N ALA A 265 -4.87 25.73 5.53
CA ALA A 265 -6.03 25.81 4.66
C ALA A 265 -6.10 27.11 3.85
N SER A 266 -5.39 28.17 4.27
CA SER A 266 -5.35 29.45 3.57
C SER A 266 -4.38 29.49 2.39
N LEU A 267 -3.60 28.42 2.17
CA LEU A 267 -2.65 28.31 1.06
C LEU A 267 -3.32 27.78 -0.24
N THR A 268 -4.62 27.54 -0.22
CA THR A 268 -5.41 27.01 -1.36
C THR A 268 -6.20 28.08 -2.12
N ALA A 269 -5.85 29.37 -1.96
CA ALA A 269 -6.50 30.46 -2.68
C ALA A 269 -5.69 30.91 -3.90
#